data_056b89d8add6a29f596956566f2a2594
#
_entry.id   056b89d8add6a29f596956566f2a2594
#
_cell.length_a   1.000
_cell.length_b   1.000
_cell.length_c   1.000
_cell.angle_alpha   90.00
_cell.angle_beta   90.00
_cell.angle_gamma   90.00
#
_symmetry.space_group_name_H-M   'P 1'
#
loop_
_entity.id
_entity.type
_entity.pdbx_description
1 polymer ?
#
loop_
_entity_poly.entity_id
_entity_poly.type
_entity_poly.pdbx_seq_one_letter_code
_entity_poly.pdbx_strand_id
1 'polypeptide(L)'
;MRKIQILLTLIFISLISNAQTAEDSVKAVVNNLFTAMKNADTVLLKSTFADGAIFQTISRDKEGNTVVRTEAVQGFVDLIGKQKKDDLDERITFGSVKIDADLASVWTPYHFYAGGKFSHCGANSFQMVKVKGEWKIQYLIDTRRRQGCTP
;
A
#
# COMPACT_ATOMS: atom_id res chain seq x y z
N MET A 1 5.96 30.31 -43.54
CA MET A 1 6.10 30.60 -42.08
C MET A 1 4.95 30.02 -41.27
N ARG A 2 3.66 30.16 -41.68
CA ARG A 2 2.50 29.64 -40.95
C ARG A 2 2.44 28.11 -40.75
N LYS A 3 2.95 27.33 -41.75
CA LYS A 3 2.98 25.84 -41.67
C LYS A 3 4.04 25.30 -40.70
N ILE A 4 5.14 26.02 -40.48
CA ILE A 4 6.22 25.66 -39.55
C ILE A 4 5.79 25.90 -38.12
N GLN A 5 5.02 26.96 -37.85
CA GLN A 5 4.46 27.26 -36.51
C GLN A 5 3.45 26.20 -36.06
N ILE A 6 2.61 25.68 -36.95
CA ILE A 6 1.64 24.62 -36.64
C ILE A 6 2.37 23.30 -36.30
N LEU A 7 3.47 22.99 -36.95
CA LEU A 7 4.28 21.79 -36.70
C LEU A 7 4.97 21.85 -35.32
N LEU A 8 5.50 23.02 -34.92
CA LEU A 8 6.11 23.23 -33.62
C LEU A 8 5.07 23.13 -32.48
N THR A 9 3.86 23.62 -32.69
CA THR A 9 2.79 23.55 -31.69
C THR A 9 2.30 22.11 -31.46
N LEU A 10 2.25 21.29 -32.52
CA LEU A 10 1.89 19.87 -32.44
C LEU A 10 2.96 19.02 -31.71
N ILE A 11 4.24 19.36 -31.83
CA ILE A 11 5.33 18.69 -31.11
C ILE A 11 5.29 19.00 -29.61
N PHE A 12 4.85 20.21 -29.21
CA PHE A 12 4.74 20.59 -27.80
C PHE A 12 3.55 19.93 -27.08
N ILE A 13 2.47 19.60 -27.79
CA ILE A 13 1.27 18.95 -27.22
C ILE A 13 1.54 17.43 -26.98
N SER A 14 2.44 16.82 -27.71
CA SER A 14 2.78 15.39 -27.53
C SER A 14 3.69 15.10 -26.33
N LEU A 15 4.21 16.12 -25.62
CA LEU A 15 5.07 15.97 -24.44
C LEU A 15 4.32 16.03 -23.11
N ILE A 16 2.99 16.23 -23.12
CA ILE A 16 2.13 16.07 -21.93
C ILE A 16 1.62 14.63 -21.84
N SER A 17 2.44 13.66 -22.14
CA SER A 17 2.17 12.25 -21.94
C SER A 17 2.48 11.95 -20.46
N ASN A 18 1.44 11.90 -19.64
CA ASN A 18 1.28 11.23 -18.33
C ASN A 18 2.59 10.65 -17.74
N ALA A 19 3.52 11.51 -17.36
CA ALA A 19 4.58 11.10 -16.45
C ALA A 19 3.90 10.90 -15.08
N GLN A 20 3.49 9.65 -14.82
CA GLN A 20 3.05 9.26 -13.49
C GLN A 20 4.15 9.70 -12.51
N THR A 21 3.80 10.52 -11.52
CA THR A 21 4.77 11.00 -10.55
C THR A 21 5.33 9.82 -9.76
N ALA A 22 6.54 9.95 -9.21
CA ALA A 22 7.10 8.91 -8.34
C ALA A 22 6.17 8.63 -7.15
N GLU A 23 5.51 9.67 -6.64
CA GLU A 23 4.53 9.55 -5.56
C GLU A 23 3.30 8.74 -5.97
N ASP A 24 2.75 8.95 -7.17
CA ASP A 24 1.62 8.17 -7.68
C ASP A 24 2.00 6.70 -7.85
N SER A 25 3.23 6.43 -8.31
CA SER A 25 3.74 5.06 -8.44
C SER A 25 3.88 4.36 -7.09
N VAL A 26 4.34 5.05 -6.06
CA VAL A 26 4.41 4.55 -4.68
C VAL A 26 2.99 4.29 -4.15
N LYS A 27 2.08 5.25 -4.29
CA LYS A 27 0.68 5.12 -3.86
C LYS A 27 -0.03 3.97 -4.58
N ALA A 28 0.27 3.73 -5.85
CA ALA A 28 -0.32 2.64 -6.61
C ALA A 28 0.01 1.27 -6.01
N VAL A 29 1.25 1.04 -5.57
CA VAL A 29 1.62 -0.23 -4.92
C VAL A 29 0.89 -0.42 -3.60
N VAL A 30 0.79 0.63 -2.77
CA VAL A 30 0.04 0.58 -1.51
C VAL A 30 -1.45 0.31 -1.76
N ASN A 31 -2.06 0.99 -2.73
CA ASN A 31 -3.45 0.75 -3.12
C ASN A 31 -3.65 -0.67 -3.66
N ASN A 32 -2.70 -1.21 -4.43
CA ASN A 32 -2.76 -2.58 -4.95
C ASN A 32 -2.75 -3.61 -3.83
N LEU A 33 -1.99 -3.40 -2.74
CA LEU A 33 -2.00 -4.26 -1.56
C LEU A 33 -3.43 -4.41 -1.00
N PHE A 34 -4.12 -3.29 -0.73
CA PHE A 34 -5.46 -3.30 -0.14
C PHE A 34 -6.54 -3.75 -1.14
N THR A 35 -6.38 -3.41 -2.42
CA THR A 35 -7.25 -3.92 -3.49
C THR A 35 -7.16 -5.44 -3.61
N ALA A 36 -5.93 -5.97 -3.56
CA ALA A 36 -5.68 -7.40 -3.60
C ALA A 36 -6.28 -8.12 -2.38
N MET A 37 -6.10 -7.55 -1.18
CA MET A 37 -6.70 -8.08 0.04
C MET A 37 -8.23 -8.13 -0.06
N LYS A 38 -8.86 -7.03 -0.49
CA LYS A 38 -10.32 -6.94 -0.65
C LYS A 38 -10.87 -7.91 -1.70
N ASN A 39 -10.14 -8.14 -2.78
CA ASN A 39 -10.56 -9.03 -3.87
C ASN A 39 -10.13 -10.49 -3.67
N ALA A 40 -9.42 -10.82 -2.58
CA ALA A 40 -8.78 -12.11 -2.34
C ALA A 40 -7.81 -12.51 -3.48
N ASP A 41 -7.15 -11.52 -4.10
CA ASP A 41 -6.19 -11.71 -5.19
C ASP A 41 -4.77 -11.92 -4.64
N THR A 42 -4.42 -13.18 -4.46
CA THR A 42 -3.11 -13.57 -3.90
C THR A 42 -1.94 -13.27 -4.84
N VAL A 43 -2.17 -13.23 -6.15
CA VAL A 43 -1.13 -12.93 -7.14
C VAL A 43 -0.76 -11.44 -7.07
N LEU A 44 -1.76 -10.57 -7.14
CA LEU A 44 -1.54 -9.14 -7.00
C LEU A 44 -0.95 -8.83 -5.62
N LEU A 45 -1.48 -9.43 -4.53
CA LEU A 45 -0.98 -9.23 -3.17
C LEU A 45 0.52 -9.53 -3.08
N LYS A 46 0.94 -10.71 -3.53
CA LYS A 46 2.33 -11.13 -3.49
C LYS A 46 3.24 -10.22 -4.32
N SER A 47 2.76 -9.72 -5.44
CA SER A 47 3.52 -8.84 -6.34
C SER A 47 3.86 -7.49 -5.73
N THR A 48 3.16 -7.05 -4.69
CA THR A 48 3.42 -5.76 -4.02
C THR A 48 4.64 -5.80 -3.10
N PHE A 49 5.06 -6.99 -2.65
CA PHE A 49 6.18 -7.17 -1.72
C PHE A 49 7.50 -7.42 -2.46
N ALA A 50 8.58 -6.92 -1.87
CA ALA A 50 9.93 -7.31 -2.25
C ALA A 50 10.28 -8.72 -1.73
N ASP A 51 11.27 -9.36 -2.34
CA ASP A 51 11.83 -10.59 -1.80
C ASP A 51 12.44 -10.32 -0.42
N GLY A 52 12.14 -11.17 0.56
CA GLY A 52 12.59 -11.00 1.93
C GLY A 52 11.93 -9.85 2.70
N ALA A 53 10.79 -9.35 2.23
CA ALA A 53 10.03 -8.32 2.94
C ALA A 53 9.63 -8.77 4.35
N ILE A 54 9.61 -7.81 5.28
CA ILE A 54 9.24 -8.02 6.68
C ILE A 54 7.85 -7.44 6.90
N PHE A 55 6.96 -8.23 7.47
CA PHE A 55 5.63 -7.80 7.89
C PHE A 55 5.48 -7.99 9.40
N GLN A 56 5.12 -6.91 10.10
CA GLN A 56 4.97 -6.89 11.55
C GLN A 56 3.66 -6.22 11.97
N THR A 57 3.12 -6.69 13.10
CA THR A 57 1.96 -6.08 13.75
C THR A 57 2.26 -5.79 15.21
N ILE A 58 1.98 -4.57 15.64
CA ILE A 58 2.03 -4.19 17.05
C ILE A 58 0.72 -4.65 17.70
N SER A 59 0.82 -5.48 18.72
CA SER A 59 -0.31 -6.03 19.46
C SER A 59 -0.08 -5.97 20.97
N ARG A 60 -1.06 -6.44 21.75
CA ARG A 60 -0.89 -6.63 23.18
C ARG A 60 -0.90 -8.11 23.54
N ASP A 61 -0.06 -8.49 24.49
CA ASP A 61 -0.11 -9.82 25.11
C ASP A 61 -1.27 -9.93 26.12
N LYS A 62 -1.36 -11.07 26.80
CA LYS A 62 -2.42 -11.32 27.79
C LYS A 62 -2.30 -10.43 29.03
N GLU A 63 -1.10 -10.00 29.35
CA GLU A 63 -0.74 -9.12 30.46
C GLU A 63 -0.92 -7.63 30.11
N GLY A 64 -1.23 -7.32 28.83
CA GLY A 64 -1.44 -5.95 28.33
C GLY A 64 -0.15 -5.25 27.87
N ASN A 65 1.00 -5.94 27.85
CA ASN A 65 2.26 -5.38 27.37
C ASN A 65 2.25 -5.25 25.83
N THR A 66 2.92 -4.25 25.30
CA THR A 66 3.10 -4.09 23.86
C THR A 66 4.08 -5.14 23.35
N VAL A 67 3.67 -5.89 22.34
CA VAL A 67 4.50 -6.87 21.64
C VAL A 67 4.46 -6.64 20.14
N VAL A 68 5.57 -6.93 19.47
CA VAL A 68 5.68 -6.90 18.00
C VAL A 68 5.68 -8.35 17.52
N ARG A 69 4.73 -8.67 16.66
CA ARG A 69 4.65 -9.99 16.02
C ARG A 69 5.13 -9.87 14.59
N THR A 70 6.04 -10.73 14.20
CA THR A 70 6.49 -10.84 12.80
C THR A 70 5.71 -11.96 12.14
N GLU A 71 5.15 -11.67 10.98
CA GLU A 71 4.41 -12.61 10.14
C GLU A 71 5.17 -12.81 8.82
N ALA A 72 5.21 -14.05 8.32
CA ALA A 72 5.74 -14.31 7.00
C ALA A 72 4.77 -13.74 5.95
N VAL A 73 5.28 -13.05 4.94
CA VAL A 73 4.45 -12.54 3.82
C VAL A 73 3.65 -13.68 3.19
N GLN A 74 4.25 -14.88 3.04
CA GLN A 74 3.53 -16.04 2.49
C GLN A 74 2.35 -16.45 3.39
N GLY A 75 2.47 -16.40 4.71
CA GLY A 75 1.35 -16.69 5.63
C GLY A 75 0.19 -15.70 5.46
N PHE A 76 0.51 -14.42 5.23
CA PHE A 76 -0.51 -13.42 4.90
C PHE A 76 -1.18 -13.70 3.54
N VAL A 77 -0.40 -14.04 2.52
CA VAL A 77 -0.92 -14.44 1.20
C VAL A 77 -1.87 -15.65 1.33
N ASP A 78 -1.47 -16.68 2.08
CA ASP A 78 -2.27 -17.89 2.30
C ASP A 78 -3.57 -17.60 3.07
N LEU A 79 -3.52 -16.65 4.02
CA LEU A 79 -4.71 -16.19 4.75
C LEU A 79 -5.70 -15.50 3.80
N ILE A 80 -5.21 -14.58 2.96
CA ILE A 80 -6.03 -13.88 1.98
C ILE A 80 -6.64 -14.85 0.96
N GLY A 81 -5.89 -15.87 0.51
CA GLY A 81 -6.38 -16.88 -0.42
C GLY A 81 -7.54 -17.75 0.10
N LYS A 82 -7.78 -17.74 1.42
CA LYS A 82 -8.92 -18.43 2.07
C LYS A 82 -10.16 -17.54 2.20
N GLN A 83 -10.06 -16.26 1.89
CA GLN A 83 -11.15 -15.30 1.98
C GLN A 83 -11.94 -15.25 0.68
N LYS A 84 -13.13 -14.68 0.75
CA LYS A 84 -13.91 -14.28 -0.43
C LYS A 84 -13.73 -12.78 -0.65
N LYS A 85 -14.05 -12.35 -1.85
CA LYS A 85 -14.13 -10.93 -2.16
C LYS A 85 -15.02 -10.19 -1.14
N ASP A 86 -14.55 -9.03 -0.67
CA ASP A 86 -15.18 -8.14 0.29
C ASP A 86 -15.26 -8.68 1.75
N ASP A 87 -14.72 -9.89 2.04
CA ASP A 87 -14.63 -10.38 3.42
C ASP A 87 -13.69 -9.51 4.28
N LEU A 88 -12.61 -9.01 3.69
CA LEU A 88 -11.63 -8.14 4.33
C LEU A 88 -11.49 -6.83 3.54
N ASP A 89 -11.88 -5.71 4.16
CA ASP A 89 -11.85 -4.39 3.51
C ASP A 89 -11.12 -3.39 4.41
N GLU A 90 -9.87 -3.05 4.06
CA GLU A 90 -9.09 -2.03 4.75
C GLU A 90 -9.12 -0.73 3.95
N ARG A 91 -9.76 0.28 4.53
CA ARG A 91 -9.93 1.60 3.93
C ARG A 91 -8.88 2.54 4.49
N ILE A 92 -7.97 2.95 3.63
CA ILE A 92 -6.82 3.79 3.99
C ILE A 92 -7.02 5.25 3.57
N THR A 93 -6.28 6.13 4.24
CA THR A 93 -5.98 7.48 3.76
C THR A 93 -4.47 7.68 3.74
N PHE A 94 -3.94 8.42 2.75
CA PHE A 94 -2.52 8.74 2.72
C PHE A 94 -2.24 9.93 3.66
N GLY A 95 -1.64 9.66 4.81
CA GLY A 95 -1.21 10.68 5.77
C GLY A 95 0.09 11.36 5.37
N SER A 96 1.05 10.59 4.86
CA SER A 96 2.29 11.12 4.28
C SER A 96 2.94 10.14 3.31
N VAL A 97 3.62 10.69 2.32
CA VAL A 97 4.53 9.97 1.41
C VAL A 97 5.81 10.78 1.35
N LYS A 98 6.95 10.13 1.60
CA LYS A 98 8.28 10.71 1.52
C LYS A 98 9.11 9.83 0.61
N ILE A 99 9.83 10.43 -0.34
CA ILE A 99 10.65 9.72 -1.33
C ILE A 99 12.03 10.34 -1.36
N ASP A 100 13.03 9.48 -1.32
CA ASP A 100 14.43 9.83 -1.56
C ASP A 100 15.05 8.74 -2.46
N ALA A 101 15.33 9.09 -3.71
CA ALA A 101 15.84 8.19 -4.74
C ALA A 101 15.00 6.88 -4.84
N ASP A 102 15.56 5.74 -4.46
CA ASP A 102 14.93 4.43 -4.52
C ASP A 102 14.32 3.98 -3.17
N LEU A 103 14.22 4.89 -2.19
CA LEU A 103 13.56 4.68 -0.91
C LEU A 103 12.27 5.51 -0.83
N ALA A 104 11.18 4.90 -0.35
CA ALA A 104 9.98 5.63 0.02
C ALA A 104 9.47 5.19 1.40
N SER A 105 8.94 6.15 2.15
CA SER A 105 8.24 5.93 3.42
C SER A 105 6.81 6.41 3.30
N VAL A 106 5.84 5.56 3.66
CA VAL A 106 4.42 5.86 3.55
C VAL A 106 3.72 5.59 4.87
N TRP A 107 2.87 6.53 5.29
CA TRP A 107 2.02 6.41 6.47
C TRP A 107 0.55 6.45 6.05
N THR A 108 -0.21 5.38 6.40
CA THR A 108 -1.63 5.30 6.08
C THR A 108 -2.46 4.98 7.32
N PRO A 109 -3.17 5.96 7.93
CA PRO A 109 -4.28 5.66 8.81
C PRO A 109 -5.34 4.81 8.09
N TYR A 110 -5.97 3.88 8.82
CA TYR A 110 -6.94 2.98 8.23
C TYR A 110 -8.13 2.65 9.14
N HIS A 111 -9.23 2.21 8.50
CA HIS A 111 -10.35 1.51 9.13
C HIS A 111 -10.51 0.14 8.49
N PHE A 112 -10.56 -0.90 9.31
CA PHE A 112 -10.69 -2.28 8.85
C PHE A 112 -12.09 -2.83 9.09
N TYR A 113 -12.65 -3.45 8.07
CA TYR A 113 -13.95 -4.09 8.08
C TYR A 113 -13.79 -5.58 7.77
N ALA A 114 -14.50 -6.43 8.53
CA ALA A 114 -14.58 -7.87 8.31
C ALA A 114 -16.03 -8.26 8.05
N GLY A 115 -16.33 -8.89 6.91
CA GLY A 115 -17.70 -9.22 6.51
C GLY A 115 -18.62 -7.99 6.50
N GLY A 116 -18.12 -6.84 6.05
CA GLY A 116 -18.85 -5.57 5.99
C GLY A 116 -19.05 -4.85 7.34
N LYS A 117 -18.57 -5.42 8.46
CA LYS A 117 -18.69 -4.84 9.80
C LYS A 117 -17.37 -4.22 10.23
N PHE A 118 -17.42 -3.00 10.81
CA PHE A 118 -16.25 -2.38 11.41
C PHE A 118 -15.62 -3.30 12.47
N SER A 119 -14.31 -3.50 12.39
CA SER A 119 -13.56 -4.36 13.31
C SER A 119 -12.60 -3.56 14.18
N HIS A 120 -11.73 -2.77 13.56
CA HIS A 120 -10.68 -1.99 14.23
C HIS A 120 -10.15 -0.88 13.32
N CYS A 121 -9.32 -0.02 13.87
CA CYS A 121 -8.56 0.97 13.14
C CYS A 121 -7.10 0.94 13.54
N GLY A 122 -6.26 1.63 12.80
CA GLY A 122 -4.84 1.75 13.08
C GLY A 122 -4.13 2.66 12.10
N ALA A 123 -2.85 2.43 11.99
CA ALA A 123 -2.02 3.04 10.96
C ALA A 123 -0.99 2.02 10.48
N ASN A 124 -0.74 2.02 9.18
CA ASN A 124 0.35 1.29 8.56
C ASN A 124 1.53 2.23 8.34
N SER A 125 2.73 1.72 8.58
CA SER A 125 4.00 2.33 8.23
C SER A 125 4.71 1.44 7.25
N PHE A 126 4.92 1.95 6.02
CA PHE A 126 5.61 1.24 4.96
C PHE A 126 7.00 1.83 4.74
N GLN A 127 7.97 0.94 4.53
CA GLN A 127 9.23 1.27 3.88
C GLN A 127 9.26 0.54 2.54
N MET A 128 9.45 1.28 1.47
CA MET A 128 9.39 0.75 0.12
C MET A 128 10.72 0.99 -0.59
N VAL A 129 11.08 0.06 -1.45
CA VAL A 129 12.30 0.13 -2.26
C VAL A 129 11.96 0.03 -3.74
N LYS A 130 12.73 0.73 -4.58
CA LYS A 130 12.58 0.65 -6.03
C LYS A 130 13.58 -0.36 -6.58
N VAL A 131 13.09 -1.54 -6.96
CA VAL A 131 13.89 -2.65 -7.47
C VAL A 131 13.63 -2.82 -8.96
N LYS A 132 14.66 -2.73 -9.80
CA LYS A 132 14.54 -2.85 -11.27
C LYS A 132 13.48 -1.90 -11.86
N GLY A 133 13.37 -0.69 -11.31
CA GLY A 133 12.42 0.32 -11.76
C GLY A 133 11.02 0.23 -11.16
N GLU A 134 10.71 -0.80 -10.36
CA GLU A 134 9.41 -1.01 -9.73
C GLU A 134 9.46 -0.81 -8.22
N TRP A 135 8.48 -0.09 -7.65
CA TRP A 135 8.33 0.03 -6.22
C TRP A 135 7.79 -1.26 -5.60
N LYS A 136 8.39 -1.68 -4.47
CA LYS A 136 7.99 -2.87 -3.70
C LYS A 136 8.00 -2.54 -2.21
N ILE A 137 7.12 -3.17 -1.44
CA ILE A 137 7.09 -3.08 0.01
C ILE A 137 8.22 -3.93 0.57
N GLN A 138 9.20 -3.31 1.22
CA GLN A 138 10.30 -3.99 1.91
C GLN A 138 9.99 -4.24 3.38
N TYR A 139 9.30 -3.31 4.02
CA TYR A 139 8.89 -3.42 5.40
C TYR A 139 7.51 -2.81 5.60
N LEU A 140 6.66 -3.51 6.30
CA LEU A 140 5.36 -3.05 6.76
C LEU A 140 5.21 -3.36 8.24
N ILE A 141 4.88 -2.34 9.03
CA ILE A 141 4.44 -2.51 10.41
C ILE A 141 3.13 -1.76 10.63
N ASP A 142 2.17 -2.40 11.32
CA ASP A 142 0.90 -1.79 11.63
C ASP A 142 0.60 -1.73 13.13
N THR A 143 -0.31 -0.85 13.50
CA THR A 143 -0.96 -0.83 14.82
C THR A 143 -2.42 -1.25 14.66
N ARG A 144 -2.97 -1.93 15.69
CA ARG A 144 -4.39 -2.32 15.74
C ARG A 144 -5.02 -1.88 17.05
N ARG A 145 -6.07 -1.08 16.97
CA ARG A 145 -6.81 -0.59 18.15
C ARG A 145 -8.31 -0.59 17.88
N ARG A 146 -9.10 -0.77 18.94
CA ARG A 146 -10.57 -0.74 18.87
C ARG A 146 -11.16 0.53 19.47
N GLN A 147 -10.34 1.34 20.13
CA GLN A 147 -10.74 2.60 20.76
C GLN A 147 -10.07 3.78 20.06
N GLY A 148 -10.68 4.96 20.15
CA GLY A 148 -10.16 6.16 19.50
C GLY A 148 -10.14 6.06 17.97
N CYS A 149 -11.04 5.28 17.40
CA CYS A 149 -11.27 5.21 15.95
C CYS A 149 -12.32 6.26 15.62
N THR A 150 -11.89 7.38 15.05
CA THR A 150 -12.80 8.36 14.46
C THR A 150 -13.07 7.92 13.02
N PRO A 151 -14.35 7.81 12.61
CA PRO A 151 -14.71 7.48 11.23
C PRO A 151 -14.31 8.58 10.24
#